data_681486a0338e6d25224ff8ee608b3c4c
#
_entry.id   681486a0338e6d25224ff8ee608b3c4c
#
_cell.length_a   1.000
_cell.length_b   1.000
_cell.length_c   1.000
_cell.angle_alpha   90.00
_cell.angle_beta   90.00
_cell.angle_gamma   90.00
#
_symmetry.space_group_name_H-M   'P 1'
#
loop_
_entity.id
_entity.type
_entity.pdbx_description
1 polymer ?
#
loop_
_entity_poly.entity_id
_entity_poly.type
_entity_poly.pdbx_seq_one_letter_code
_entity_poly.pdbx_strand_id
1 'polypeptide(L)'
;MPSEILWSVVFLLFVGCATILWFFLGHVKKRRRLHKKEIFICGDCWLLVFDFLAPSQLGLEIALINRRFDRIVDEHFKTRKWKLGKMRICHEIGDNGTKQMKIVNSDENPLPIPQNPLPNKVIGFRHITIDYIDQNVVAFLRRFHRFFAVCSTNLEITTGNERILDFVLLNIWPILRDFIIRLRLNTIAFRRLRQLAPSLLKDCPSLHTVIFYGDILPAFPPDDSANASDGQAMTKWLFTPRPDGLPKVLHCYDFSVAQWSSTIEQLKTAFSNASSPVTFCIHFLMSPPPDFIEPFDRINEVTGEKLLLLQSENDFWLIRCPIAWDGRKWKSVNVEMIARTNPIDIVIEDGGYDDGFLDAASPGPSDQQKK
;
A
#
# COMPACT_ATOMS: atom_id res chain seq x y z
N MET A 1 27.07 2.04 -3.26
CA MET A 1 27.96 1.03 -2.67
C MET A 1 27.93 0.90 -1.13
N PRO A 2 27.03 1.47 -0.33
CA PRO A 2 26.93 1.13 1.11
C PRO A 2 25.89 0.05 1.45
N SER A 3 24.97 -0.28 0.53
CA SER A 3 23.90 -1.24 0.81
C SER A 3 24.35 -2.70 0.79
N GLU A 4 25.27 -3.05 -0.07
CA GLU A 4 25.78 -4.43 -0.16
C GLU A 4 26.63 -4.83 1.05
N ILE A 5 27.37 -3.88 1.62
CA ILE A 5 28.14 -4.13 2.84
C ILE A 5 27.19 -4.33 4.03
N LEU A 6 26.09 -3.59 4.10
CA LEU A 6 25.09 -3.74 5.16
C LEU A 6 24.39 -5.09 5.09
N TRP A 7 24.03 -5.54 3.89
CA TRP A 7 23.42 -6.87 3.67
C TRP A 7 24.40 -8.01 3.97
N SER A 8 25.66 -7.83 3.63
CA SER A 8 26.72 -8.83 3.94
C SER A 8 26.97 -8.94 5.45
N VAL A 9 26.94 -7.81 6.18
CA VAL A 9 27.10 -7.82 7.64
C VAL A 9 25.86 -8.42 8.33
N VAL A 10 24.66 -8.09 7.86
CA VAL A 10 23.40 -8.67 8.37
C VAL A 10 23.34 -10.18 8.07
N PHE A 11 23.76 -10.62 6.88
CA PHE A 11 23.83 -12.03 6.51
C PHE A 11 24.87 -12.79 7.35
N LEU A 12 26.05 -12.20 7.59
CA LEU A 12 27.08 -12.81 8.45
C LEU A 12 26.63 -12.89 9.91
N LEU A 13 25.89 -11.90 10.41
CA LEU A 13 25.29 -11.95 11.74
C LEU A 13 24.18 -13.00 11.81
N PHE A 14 23.39 -13.16 10.76
CA PHE A 14 22.32 -14.16 10.70
C PHE A 14 22.87 -15.57 10.62
N VAL A 15 23.90 -15.80 9.78
CA VAL A 15 24.61 -17.10 9.69
C VAL A 15 25.36 -17.39 10.99
N GLY A 16 25.95 -16.37 11.61
CA GLY A 16 26.60 -16.50 12.92
C GLY A 16 25.61 -16.86 14.04
N CYS A 17 24.43 -16.25 14.08
CA CYS A 17 23.39 -16.56 15.05
C CYS A 17 22.75 -17.93 14.79
N ALA A 18 22.51 -18.30 13.53
CA ALA A 18 21.96 -19.62 13.16
C ALA A 18 22.95 -20.76 13.45
N THR A 19 24.26 -20.55 13.21
CA THR A 19 25.29 -21.54 13.56
C THR A 19 25.50 -21.66 15.07
N ILE A 20 25.36 -20.57 15.82
CA ILE A 20 25.38 -20.59 17.28
C ILE A 20 24.15 -21.36 17.82
N LEU A 21 22.95 -21.11 17.29
CA LEU A 21 21.74 -21.86 17.65
C LEU A 21 21.86 -23.36 17.26
N TRP A 22 22.36 -23.66 16.06
CA TRP A 22 22.54 -25.05 15.61
C TRP A 22 23.60 -25.79 16.45
N PHE A 23 24.65 -25.09 16.89
CA PHE A 23 25.68 -25.66 17.77
C PHE A 23 25.14 -25.94 19.18
N PHE A 24 24.17 -25.13 19.67
CA PHE A 24 23.52 -25.37 20.97
C PHE A 24 22.46 -26.47 20.90
N LEU A 25 21.76 -26.63 19.79
CA LEU A 25 20.71 -27.65 19.63
C LEU A 25 21.27 -29.02 19.20
N GLY A 26 22.44 -29.10 18.61
CA GLY A 26 23.01 -30.31 17.98
C GLY A 26 23.91 -31.19 18.86
N HIS A 27 24.38 -30.78 20.04
CA HIS A 27 25.38 -31.51 20.79
C HIS A 27 25.06 -31.64 22.28
N VAL A 28 24.00 -32.41 22.61
CA VAL A 28 23.91 -33.10 23.89
C VAL A 28 24.59 -34.45 23.78
N LYS A 29 25.94 -34.46 23.76
CA LYS A 29 26.76 -35.60 24.15
C LYS A 29 27.76 -35.14 25.21
N LYS A 30 27.61 -35.72 26.42
CA LYS A 30 28.52 -35.69 27.55
C LYS A 30 29.98 -35.45 27.16
N ARG A 31 30.60 -34.33 27.63
CA ARG A 31 31.98 -34.34 28.14
C ARG A 31 32.48 -33.00 28.70
N ARG A 32 33.04 -33.07 29.91
CA ARG A 32 34.06 -32.24 30.59
C ARG A 32 33.76 -30.75 30.73
N ARG A 33 33.61 -30.33 32.00
CA ARG A 33 33.59 -28.95 32.50
C ARG A 33 34.92 -28.24 32.12
N LEU A 34 34.90 -27.57 30.98
CA LEU A 34 35.71 -26.42 30.73
C LEU A 34 34.87 -25.23 31.24
N HIS A 35 35.42 -24.37 32.09
CA HIS A 35 34.81 -23.07 32.44
C HIS A 35 34.64 -22.25 31.14
N LYS A 36 33.55 -22.46 30.43
CA LYS A 36 33.13 -21.54 29.38
C LYS A 36 32.75 -20.24 30.06
N LYS A 37 33.50 -19.16 29.83
CA LYS A 37 33.01 -17.82 30.11
C LYS A 37 31.66 -17.68 29.40
N GLU A 38 30.56 -17.69 30.15
CA GLU A 38 29.24 -17.40 29.59
C GLU A 38 29.29 -15.99 29.06
N ILE A 39 29.08 -15.81 27.78
CA ILE A 39 28.92 -14.49 27.16
C ILE A 39 27.55 -13.99 27.60
N PHE A 40 27.56 -13.05 28.52
CA PHE A 40 26.34 -12.43 29.00
C PHE A 40 25.93 -11.32 28.00
N ILE A 41 24.88 -11.55 27.22
CA ILE A 41 24.24 -10.55 26.35
C ILE A 41 23.20 -9.83 27.20
N CYS A 42 23.23 -8.49 27.25
CA CYS A 42 22.26 -7.71 28.04
C CYS A 42 20.84 -7.83 27.46
N GLY A 43 19.82 -7.53 28.28
CA GLY A 43 18.42 -7.56 27.87
C GLY A 43 18.11 -6.64 26.68
N ASP A 44 18.70 -5.45 26.66
CA ASP A 44 18.50 -4.46 25.59
C ASP A 44 18.99 -4.95 24.23
N CYS A 45 20.11 -5.68 24.20
CA CYS A 45 20.57 -6.31 22.96
C CYS A 45 19.58 -7.39 22.47
N TRP A 46 18.99 -8.15 23.39
CA TRP A 46 17.96 -9.12 23.03
C TRP A 46 16.68 -8.46 22.55
N LEU A 47 16.26 -7.34 23.13
CA LEU A 47 15.10 -6.58 22.65
C LEU A 47 15.31 -6.12 21.19
N LEU A 48 16.51 -5.69 20.82
CA LEU A 48 16.85 -5.35 19.42
C LEU A 48 16.80 -6.56 18.50
N VAL A 49 17.28 -7.72 18.94
CA VAL A 49 17.21 -8.97 18.16
C VAL A 49 15.77 -9.42 17.98
N PHE A 50 14.95 -9.29 19.01
CA PHE A 50 13.53 -9.65 18.96
C PHE A 50 12.74 -8.83 17.95
N ASP A 51 13.24 -7.65 17.58
CA ASP A 51 12.65 -6.82 16.53
C ASP A 51 12.60 -7.50 15.16
N PHE A 52 13.44 -8.49 14.92
CA PHE A 52 13.52 -9.24 13.66
C PHE A 52 12.78 -10.58 13.70
N LEU A 53 12.22 -10.96 14.84
CA LEU A 53 11.53 -12.23 15.02
C LEU A 53 10.00 -12.05 14.97
N ALA A 54 9.30 -13.06 14.47
CA ALA A 54 7.86 -13.06 14.47
C ALA A 54 7.31 -13.21 15.91
N PRO A 55 6.15 -12.61 16.23
CA PRO A 55 5.52 -12.75 17.55
C PRO A 55 5.31 -14.20 17.98
N SER A 56 4.96 -15.08 17.06
CA SER A 56 4.80 -16.51 17.29
C SER A 56 6.13 -17.18 17.72
N GLN A 57 7.22 -16.85 17.04
CA GLN A 57 8.55 -17.35 17.41
C GLN A 57 8.98 -16.86 18.79
N LEU A 58 8.71 -15.61 19.11
CA LEU A 58 9.01 -15.06 20.43
C LEU A 58 8.22 -15.75 21.52
N GLY A 59 6.91 -15.90 21.36
CA GLY A 59 6.03 -16.46 22.38
C GLY A 59 6.09 -17.99 22.49
N LEU A 60 6.25 -18.70 21.36
CA LEU A 60 6.15 -20.16 21.35
C LEU A 60 7.51 -20.88 21.33
N GLU A 61 8.61 -20.18 21.04
CA GLU A 61 9.94 -20.77 20.97
C GLU A 61 10.89 -20.09 21.96
N ILE A 62 11.10 -18.79 21.85
CA ILE A 62 12.12 -18.06 22.62
C ILE A 62 11.74 -17.95 24.09
N ALA A 63 10.48 -17.60 24.40
CA ALA A 63 10.00 -17.50 25.80
C ALA A 63 10.15 -18.84 26.55
N LEU A 64 10.02 -19.97 25.85
CA LEU A 64 10.09 -21.31 26.45
C LEU A 64 11.52 -21.79 26.77
N ILE A 65 12.57 -21.09 26.30
CA ILE A 65 13.96 -21.50 26.55
C ILE A 65 14.29 -21.45 28.05
N ASN A 66 13.96 -20.35 28.73
CA ASN A 66 14.14 -20.19 30.17
C ASN A 66 13.41 -18.96 30.71
N ARG A 67 13.30 -18.82 32.04
CA ARG A 67 12.63 -17.70 32.73
C ARG A 67 13.21 -16.31 32.42
N ARG A 68 14.47 -16.23 32.00
CA ARG A 68 15.07 -14.95 31.59
C ARG A 68 14.51 -14.49 30.25
N PHE A 69 14.48 -15.37 29.26
CA PHE A 69 13.91 -15.07 27.93
C PHE A 69 12.42 -14.81 28.04
N ASP A 70 11.69 -15.58 28.82
CA ASP A 70 10.28 -15.36 29.08
C ASP A 70 10.01 -13.91 29.55
N ARG A 71 10.77 -13.42 30.54
CA ARG A 71 10.65 -12.04 31.02
C ARG A 71 11.04 -10.99 29.98
N ILE A 72 12.07 -11.21 29.17
CA ILE A 72 12.49 -10.27 28.10
C ILE A 72 11.45 -10.24 26.99
N VAL A 73 10.87 -11.38 26.63
CA VAL A 73 9.76 -11.47 25.66
C VAL A 73 8.52 -10.74 26.19
N ASP A 74 8.17 -10.94 27.46
CA ASP A 74 7.08 -10.22 28.09
C ASP A 74 7.28 -8.70 28.08
N GLU A 75 8.50 -8.24 28.38
CA GLU A 75 8.85 -6.82 28.31
C GLU A 75 8.77 -6.29 26.88
N HIS A 76 9.27 -7.05 25.92
CA HIS A 76 9.16 -6.71 24.50
C HIS A 76 7.70 -6.58 24.07
N PHE A 77 6.83 -7.51 24.49
CA PHE A 77 5.40 -7.43 24.21
C PHE A 77 4.69 -6.25 24.91
N LYS A 78 5.16 -5.82 26.08
CA LYS A 78 4.60 -4.66 26.81
C LYS A 78 5.02 -3.32 26.21
N THR A 79 6.26 -3.20 25.75
CA THR A 79 6.82 -1.93 25.30
C THR A 79 6.50 -1.64 23.84
N ARG A 80 6.26 -2.65 23.01
CA ARG A 80 6.14 -2.53 21.58
C ARG A 80 4.69 -2.46 21.09
N LYS A 81 4.51 -1.70 20.01
CA LYS A 81 3.27 -1.71 19.23
C LYS A 81 3.33 -2.82 18.18
N TRP A 82 2.24 -3.55 18.00
CA TRP A 82 2.18 -4.73 17.14
C TRP A 82 1.36 -4.48 15.89
N LYS A 83 1.90 -4.88 14.73
CA LYS A 83 1.10 -5.13 13.54
C LYS A 83 0.78 -6.62 13.48
N LEU A 84 -0.49 -6.94 13.37
CA LEU A 84 -0.94 -8.31 13.10
C LEU A 84 -0.54 -8.69 11.67
N GLY A 85 -0.51 -9.98 11.37
CA GLY A 85 -0.11 -10.51 10.07
C GLY A 85 -1.07 -10.11 8.93
N LYS A 86 -1.23 -11.01 7.98
CA LYS A 86 -2.20 -10.90 6.90
C LYS A 86 -3.57 -11.34 7.41
N MET A 87 -4.60 -10.63 6.99
CA MET A 87 -5.99 -10.95 7.28
C MET A 87 -6.76 -11.02 5.96
N ARG A 88 -7.55 -12.06 5.80
CA ARG A 88 -8.47 -12.20 4.66
C ARG A 88 -9.90 -12.25 5.18
N ILE A 89 -10.74 -11.39 4.68
CA ILE A 89 -12.18 -11.38 4.96
C ILE A 89 -12.85 -12.07 3.77
N CYS A 90 -13.31 -13.29 3.98
CA CYS A 90 -13.97 -14.09 2.96
C CYS A 90 -15.33 -14.56 3.45
N HIS A 91 -16.11 -15.08 2.51
CA HIS A 91 -17.39 -15.70 2.78
C HIS A 91 -17.22 -17.23 2.78
N GLU A 92 -17.70 -17.90 3.80
CA GLU A 92 -17.75 -19.36 3.85
C GLU A 92 -19.21 -19.82 4.01
N ILE A 93 -19.58 -20.81 3.23
CA ILE A 93 -20.89 -21.47 3.35
C ILE A 93 -20.74 -22.48 4.48
N GLY A 94 -21.40 -22.21 5.62
CA GLY A 94 -21.47 -23.17 6.72
C GLY A 94 -22.26 -24.43 6.36
N ASP A 95 -22.12 -25.49 7.14
CA ASP A 95 -22.77 -26.79 6.92
C ASP A 95 -24.32 -26.70 6.78
N ASN A 96 -24.92 -25.65 7.31
CA ASN A 96 -26.37 -25.38 7.24
C ASN A 96 -26.78 -24.45 6.07
N GLY A 97 -25.87 -24.17 5.11
CA GLY A 97 -26.12 -23.23 4.02
C GLY A 97 -26.13 -21.76 4.43
N THR A 98 -25.83 -21.45 5.69
CA THR A 98 -25.73 -20.08 6.18
C THR A 98 -24.36 -19.49 5.83
N LYS A 99 -24.38 -18.36 5.14
CA LYS A 99 -23.18 -17.63 4.80
C LYS A 99 -22.62 -16.97 6.06
N GLN A 100 -21.36 -17.27 6.40
CA GLN A 100 -20.67 -16.67 7.55
C GLN A 100 -19.41 -15.99 7.07
N MET A 101 -19.20 -14.76 7.55
CA MET A 101 -17.99 -14.01 7.28
C MET A 101 -16.88 -14.48 8.22
N LYS A 102 -15.73 -14.82 7.67
CA LYS A 102 -14.60 -15.35 8.44
C LYS A 102 -13.33 -14.55 8.16
N ILE A 103 -12.48 -14.47 9.17
CA ILE A 103 -11.12 -13.97 9.06
C ILE A 103 -10.20 -15.17 8.98
N VAL A 104 -9.43 -15.26 7.91
CA VAL A 104 -8.41 -16.30 7.73
C VAL A 104 -7.05 -15.65 7.92
N ASN A 105 -6.31 -16.11 8.91
CA ASN A 105 -4.87 -15.87 8.98
C ASN A 105 -4.18 -16.98 8.17
N SER A 106 -3.06 -16.71 7.52
CA SER A 106 -2.47 -17.54 6.45
C SER A 106 -2.26 -19.01 6.75
N ASP A 107 -2.33 -19.46 8.01
CA ASP A 107 -2.01 -20.83 8.43
C ASP A 107 -2.99 -21.43 9.45
N GLU A 108 -4.13 -20.78 9.75
CA GLU A 108 -5.03 -21.20 10.81
C GLU A 108 -6.48 -21.35 10.34
N ASN A 109 -7.28 -22.07 11.11
CA ASN A 109 -8.71 -22.22 10.89
C ASN A 109 -9.41 -20.85 10.84
N PRO A 110 -10.42 -20.70 9.96
CA PRO A 110 -11.19 -19.46 9.84
C PRO A 110 -11.78 -19.03 11.19
N LEU A 111 -11.57 -17.78 11.57
CA LEU A 111 -12.06 -17.19 12.82
C LEU A 111 -13.23 -16.23 12.55
N PRO A 112 -14.21 -16.15 13.44
CA PRO A 112 -15.26 -15.12 13.31
C PRO A 112 -14.65 -13.73 13.45
N ILE A 113 -15.27 -12.73 12.82
CA ILE A 113 -14.83 -11.33 12.94
C ILE A 113 -14.85 -10.93 14.43
N PRO A 114 -13.73 -10.35 14.92
CA PRO A 114 -13.66 -9.89 16.30
C PRO A 114 -14.73 -8.85 16.59
N GLN A 115 -15.60 -9.15 17.56
CA GLN A 115 -16.63 -8.21 18.05
C GLN A 115 -16.05 -7.23 19.08
N ASN A 116 -15.03 -7.65 19.80
CA ASN A 116 -14.36 -6.84 20.81
C ASN A 116 -13.23 -5.98 20.19
N PRO A 117 -12.93 -4.82 20.80
CA PRO A 117 -11.78 -4.03 20.39
C PRO A 117 -10.48 -4.81 20.60
N LEU A 118 -9.56 -4.72 19.65
CA LEU A 118 -8.23 -5.30 19.78
C LEU A 118 -7.43 -4.60 20.89
N PRO A 119 -6.46 -5.30 21.50
CA PRO A 119 -5.59 -4.72 22.53
C PRO A 119 -4.96 -3.40 22.09
N ASN A 120 -4.75 -2.47 23.02
CA ASN A 120 -4.24 -1.12 22.72
C ASN A 120 -2.84 -1.12 22.07
N LYS A 121 -2.06 -2.18 22.27
CA LYS A 121 -0.73 -2.34 21.67
C LYS A 121 -0.79 -2.78 20.20
N VAL A 122 -1.92 -3.28 19.72
CA VAL A 122 -2.13 -3.61 18.34
C VAL A 122 -2.42 -2.31 17.58
N ILE A 123 -1.59 -2.00 16.59
CA ILE A 123 -1.69 -0.77 15.78
C ILE A 123 -2.24 -1.03 14.37
N GLY A 124 -2.51 -2.28 13.99
CA GLY A 124 -3.10 -2.63 12.71
C GLY A 124 -2.70 -4.00 12.19
N PHE A 125 -2.96 -4.19 10.93
CA PHE A 125 -2.57 -5.36 10.15
C PHE A 125 -1.45 -4.98 9.18
N ARG A 126 -0.74 -5.97 8.64
CA ARG A 126 0.18 -5.75 7.52
C ARG A 126 -0.58 -5.68 6.21
N HIS A 127 -1.57 -6.56 6.07
CA HIS A 127 -2.32 -6.73 4.85
C HIS A 127 -3.75 -7.18 5.17
N ILE A 128 -4.72 -6.59 4.50
CA ILE A 128 -6.13 -6.94 4.60
C ILE A 128 -6.63 -7.24 3.18
N THR A 129 -7.06 -8.46 2.93
CA THR A 129 -7.76 -8.81 1.69
C THR A 129 -9.25 -8.90 1.98
N ILE A 130 -10.05 -8.27 1.18
CA ILE A 130 -11.52 -8.25 1.30
C ILE A 130 -12.11 -8.87 0.04
N ASP A 131 -12.46 -10.15 0.12
CA ASP A 131 -13.10 -10.87 -0.98
C ASP A 131 -14.61 -10.76 -0.94
N TYR A 132 -15.16 -10.38 0.19
CA TYR A 132 -16.61 -10.27 0.40
C TYR A 132 -16.92 -8.98 1.15
N ILE A 133 -17.92 -8.25 0.68
CA ILE A 133 -18.30 -6.95 1.22
C ILE A 133 -19.76 -6.97 1.67
N ASP A 134 -19.98 -6.63 2.96
CA ASP A 134 -21.27 -6.41 3.56
C ASP A 134 -21.22 -5.34 4.67
N GLN A 135 -22.35 -5.08 5.33
CA GLN A 135 -22.41 -4.11 6.42
C GLN A 135 -21.55 -4.49 7.64
N ASN A 136 -21.27 -5.79 7.83
CA ASN A 136 -20.41 -6.25 8.92
C ASN A 136 -18.94 -5.91 8.62
N VAL A 137 -18.51 -5.99 7.33
CA VAL A 137 -17.18 -5.50 6.90
C VAL A 137 -17.07 -4.00 7.12
N VAL A 138 -18.09 -3.23 6.76
CA VAL A 138 -18.11 -1.78 7.02
C VAL A 138 -18.03 -1.48 8.51
N ALA A 139 -18.83 -2.17 9.33
CA ALA A 139 -18.81 -2.03 10.78
C ALA A 139 -17.43 -2.42 11.37
N PHE A 140 -16.80 -3.47 10.82
CA PHE A 140 -15.45 -3.86 11.17
C PHE A 140 -14.44 -2.76 10.82
N LEU A 141 -14.39 -2.28 9.59
CA LEU A 141 -13.48 -1.22 9.15
C LEU A 141 -13.66 0.06 9.98
N ARG A 142 -14.91 0.48 10.27
CA ARG A 142 -15.21 1.62 11.14
C ARG A 142 -14.65 1.44 12.55
N ARG A 143 -14.77 0.24 13.11
CA ARG A 143 -14.25 -0.10 14.44
C ARG A 143 -12.72 -0.01 14.50
N PHE A 144 -12.05 -0.33 13.39
CA PHE A 144 -10.60 -0.29 13.25
C PHE A 144 -10.06 1.00 12.64
N HIS A 145 -10.89 2.02 12.44
CA HIS A 145 -10.53 3.33 11.87
C HIS A 145 -9.26 3.93 12.52
N ARG A 146 -9.06 3.76 13.82
CA ARG A 146 -7.85 4.22 14.53
C ARG A 146 -6.54 3.68 13.93
N PHE A 147 -6.56 2.50 13.30
CA PHE A 147 -5.36 1.91 12.70
C PHE A 147 -4.97 2.61 11.41
N PHE A 148 -5.94 3.06 10.64
CA PHE A 148 -5.69 3.82 9.43
C PHE A 148 -5.12 5.21 9.76
N ALA A 149 -5.52 5.81 10.87
CA ALA A 149 -4.99 7.09 11.35
C ALA A 149 -3.52 7.01 11.81
N VAL A 150 -3.10 5.84 12.34
CA VAL A 150 -1.71 5.63 12.82
C VAL A 150 -0.79 5.12 11.72
N CYS A 151 -1.33 4.34 10.80
CA CYS A 151 -0.60 3.73 9.68
C CYS A 151 -1.27 4.21 8.39
N SER A 152 -0.53 4.86 7.52
CA SER A 152 -1.01 5.17 6.17
C SER A 152 -1.55 3.92 5.46
N THR A 153 -2.40 4.10 4.45
CA THR A 153 -3.07 2.99 3.76
C THR A 153 -2.69 2.95 2.29
N ASN A 154 -2.32 1.78 1.80
CA ASN A 154 -2.33 1.47 0.38
C ASN A 154 -3.67 0.79 0.07
N LEU A 155 -4.42 1.34 -0.86
CA LEU A 155 -5.70 0.74 -1.29
C LEU A 155 -5.56 0.23 -2.73
N GLU A 156 -5.90 -1.03 -2.92
CA GLU A 156 -6.00 -1.67 -4.23
C GLU A 156 -7.44 -2.15 -4.46
N ILE A 157 -8.01 -1.79 -5.60
CA ILE A 157 -9.34 -2.21 -6.01
C ILE A 157 -9.21 -2.91 -7.36
N THR A 158 -9.33 -4.23 -7.36
CA THR A 158 -9.16 -5.09 -8.54
C THR A 158 -10.48 -5.51 -9.17
N THR A 159 -11.59 -5.35 -8.44
CA THR A 159 -12.92 -5.70 -8.94
C THR A 159 -13.34 -4.87 -10.15
N GLY A 160 -13.98 -5.50 -11.12
CA GLY A 160 -14.71 -4.84 -12.21
C GLY A 160 -16.22 -4.78 -11.99
N ASN A 161 -16.74 -5.32 -10.88
CA ASN A 161 -18.15 -5.36 -10.58
C ASN A 161 -18.66 -3.98 -10.13
N GLU A 162 -19.54 -3.38 -10.93
CA GLU A 162 -20.06 -2.03 -10.66
C GLU A 162 -20.78 -1.90 -9.32
N ARG A 163 -21.53 -2.91 -8.90
CA ARG A 163 -22.26 -2.89 -7.61
C ARG A 163 -21.30 -2.88 -6.42
N ILE A 164 -20.22 -3.67 -6.51
CA ILE A 164 -19.17 -3.65 -5.49
C ILE A 164 -18.48 -2.28 -5.45
N LEU A 165 -18.18 -1.72 -6.62
CA LEU A 165 -17.57 -0.39 -6.72
C LEU A 165 -18.46 0.71 -6.11
N ASP A 166 -19.77 0.67 -6.37
CA ASP A 166 -20.75 1.58 -5.77
C ASP A 166 -20.78 1.42 -4.25
N PHE A 167 -20.81 0.19 -3.76
CA PHE A 167 -20.79 -0.09 -2.32
C PHE A 167 -19.48 0.39 -1.67
N VAL A 168 -18.35 0.13 -2.30
CA VAL A 168 -17.02 0.60 -1.82
C VAL A 168 -17.03 2.12 -1.71
N LEU A 169 -17.49 2.83 -2.73
CA LEU A 169 -17.50 4.28 -2.73
C LEU A 169 -18.41 4.85 -1.65
N LEU A 170 -19.59 4.29 -1.47
CA LEU A 170 -20.58 4.79 -0.52
C LEU A 170 -20.25 4.45 0.94
N ASN A 171 -19.65 3.30 1.20
CA ASN A 171 -19.51 2.77 2.54
C ASN A 171 -18.07 2.64 3.05
N ILE A 172 -17.11 2.31 2.18
CA ILE A 172 -15.71 2.05 2.56
C ILE A 172 -14.84 3.27 2.31
N TRP A 173 -14.98 3.91 1.16
CA TRP A 173 -14.21 5.10 0.79
C TRP A 173 -14.24 6.21 1.85
N PRO A 174 -15.40 6.59 2.44
CA PRO A 174 -15.45 7.62 3.49
C PRO A 174 -14.65 7.27 4.74
N ILE A 175 -14.39 5.98 4.99
CA ILE A 175 -13.61 5.52 6.14
C ILE A 175 -12.10 5.66 5.86
N LEU A 176 -11.68 5.46 4.61
CA LEU A 176 -10.27 5.28 4.25
C LEU A 176 -9.64 6.51 3.58
N ARG A 177 -10.40 7.33 2.85
CA ARG A 177 -9.91 8.37 1.94
C ARG A 177 -8.86 9.31 2.54
N ASP A 178 -8.99 9.67 3.81
CA ASP A 178 -8.09 10.61 4.48
C ASP A 178 -6.71 10.00 4.78
N PHE A 179 -6.62 8.68 4.75
CA PHE A 179 -5.41 7.90 5.09
C PHE A 179 -4.76 7.23 3.89
N ILE A 180 -5.41 7.26 2.71
CA ILE A 180 -4.87 6.64 1.50
C ILE A 180 -3.67 7.44 1.02
N ILE A 181 -2.50 6.78 1.00
CA ILE A 181 -1.26 7.34 0.44
C ILE A 181 -0.95 6.80 -0.94
N ARG A 182 -1.43 5.58 -1.22
CA ARG A 182 -1.30 4.93 -2.52
C ARG A 182 -2.63 4.31 -2.92
N LEU A 183 -2.99 4.53 -4.18
CA LEU A 183 -4.21 3.99 -4.77
C LEU A 183 -3.86 3.21 -6.04
N ARG A 184 -4.29 1.95 -6.11
CA ARG A 184 -4.13 1.09 -7.27
C ARG A 184 -5.50 0.76 -7.84
N LEU A 185 -5.70 1.06 -9.13
CA LEU A 185 -6.96 0.92 -9.84
C LEU A 185 -6.75 0.42 -11.26
N ASN A 186 -7.74 -0.28 -11.80
CA ASN A 186 -7.88 -0.49 -13.23
C ASN A 186 -8.82 0.57 -13.87
N THR A 187 -8.90 0.58 -15.20
CA THR A 187 -9.73 1.53 -15.97
C THR A 187 -11.20 1.46 -15.55
N ILE A 188 -11.75 0.25 -15.37
CA ILE A 188 -13.18 0.05 -15.07
C ILE A 188 -13.50 0.63 -13.70
N ALA A 189 -12.71 0.28 -12.69
CA ALA A 189 -12.87 0.79 -11.33
C ALA A 189 -12.76 2.32 -11.29
N PHE A 190 -11.76 2.91 -11.95
CA PHE A 190 -11.58 4.35 -11.94
C PHE A 190 -12.74 5.09 -12.61
N ARG A 191 -13.18 4.65 -13.79
CA ARG A 191 -14.32 5.23 -14.50
C ARG A 191 -15.58 5.19 -13.65
N ARG A 192 -15.89 4.03 -13.06
CA ARG A 192 -17.09 3.89 -12.21
C ARG A 192 -17.03 4.77 -10.98
N LEU A 193 -15.92 4.76 -10.26
CA LEU A 193 -15.74 5.59 -9.07
C LEU A 193 -15.83 7.08 -9.40
N ARG A 194 -15.30 7.53 -10.56
CA ARG A 194 -15.40 8.92 -11.01
C ARG A 194 -16.81 9.32 -11.44
N GLN A 195 -17.59 8.44 -12.02
CA GLN A 195 -19.00 8.73 -12.35
C GLN A 195 -19.80 9.14 -11.12
N LEU A 196 -19.52 8.52 -9.98
CA LEU A 196 -20.20 8.78 -8.71
C LEU A 196 -19.54 9.89 -7.88
N ALA A 197 -18.22 10.00 -7.96
CA ALA A 197 -17.42 11.01 -7.26
C ALA A 197 -16.36 11.60 -8.21
N PRO A 198 -16.69 12.63 -9.02
CA PRO A 198 -15.76 13.23 -9.98
C PRO A 198 -14.46 13.71 -9.35
N SER A 199 -14.52 14.24 -8.13
CA SER A 199 -13.37 14.75 -7.36
C SER A 199 -12.62 13.69 -6.56
N LEU A 200 -12.83 12.38 -6.85
CA LEU A 200 -12.29 11.23 -6.09
C LEU A 200 -10.82 11.39 -5.66
N LEU A 201 -9.94 11.77 -6.58
CA LEU A 201 -8.53 11.94 -6.30
C LEU A 201 -8.23 13.17 -5.43
N LYS A 202 -8.99 14.24 -5.58
CA LYS A 202 -8.88 15.47 -4.78
C LYS A 202 -9.32 15.24 -3.33
N ASP A 203 -10.30 14.35 -3.13
CA ASP A 203 -10.86 14.05 -1.82
C ASP A 203 -9.93 13.17 -0.96
N CYS A 204 -8.76 12.81 -1.47
CA CYS A 204 -7.73 12.06 -0.76
C CYS A 204 -6.51 12.95 -0.46
N PRO A 205 -6.50 13.69 0.65
CA PRO A 205 -5.46 14.69 0.94
C PRO A 205 -4.05 14.09 1.11
N SER A 206 -3.99 12.84 1.56
CA SER A 206 -2.73 12.12 1.76
C SER A 206 -2.23 11.39 0.52
N LEU A 207 -3.02 11.32 -0.56
CA LEU A 207 -2.71 10.54 -1.76
C LEU A 207 -1.54 11.15 -2.53
N HIS A 208 -0.46 10.42 -2.62
CA HIS A 208 0.73 10.84 -3.36
C HIS A 208 1.17 9.86 -4.45
N THR A 209 0.64 8.63 -4.46
CA THR A 209 0.97 7.63 -5.49
C THR A 209 -0.31 7.03 -6.05
N VAL A 210 -0.45 7.06 -7.38
CA VAL A 210 -1.50 6.35 -8.11
C VAL A 210 -0.86 5.34 -9.02
N ILE A 211 -1.35 4.10 -8.99
CA ILE A 211 -0.93 3.01 -9.86
C ILE A 211 -2.12 2.63 -10.72
N PHE A 212 -1.94 2.72 -12.02
CA PHE A 212 -3.01 2.58 -12.98
C PHE A 212 -2.75 1.46 -13.97
N TYR A 213 -3.71 0.55 -14.11
CA TYR A 213 -3.69 -0.52 -15.11
C TYR A 213 -4.76 -0.24 -16.17
N GLY A 214 -4.30 0.05 -17.40
CA GLY A 214 -5.15 0.27 -18.55
C GLY A 214 -4.81 1.52 -19.35
N ASP A 215 -5.72 1.92 -20.23
CA ASP A 215 -5.54 2.89 -21.32
C ASP A 215 -5.70 4.37 -20.92
N ILE A 216 -5.65 4.71 -19.63
CA ILE A 216 -5.79 6.09 -19.18
C ILE A 216 -4.41 6.71 -18.96
N LEU A 217 -4.10 7.71 -19.78
CA LEU A 217 -2.91 8.55 -19.65
C LEU A 217 -3.32 10.00 -19.31
N PRO A 218 -2.39 10.80 -18.74
CA PRO A 218 -2.61 12.24 -18.55
C PRO A 218 -3.07 12.91 -19.82
N ALA A 219 -4.15 13.72 -19.74
CA ALA A 219 -4.70 14.50 -20.85
C ALA A 219 -4.93 15.95 -20.44
N PHE A 220 -4.96 16.84 -21.41
CA PHE A 220 -5.07 18.29 -21.20
C PHE A 220 -6.32 18.89 -21.84
N PRO A 221 -6.84 20.02 -21.30
CA PRO A 221 -6.38 20.72 -20.09
C PRO A 221 -6.71 19.96 -18.79
N PRO A 222 -5.95 20.24 -17.69
CA PRO A 222 -6.24 19.62 -16.38
C PRO A 222 -7.60 20.02 -15.84
N ASP A 223 -8.49 19.04 -15.64
CA ASP A 223 -9.87 19.28 -15.19
C ASP A 223 -10.38 18.07 -14.39
N ASP A 224 -10.99 18.31 -13.22
CA ASP A 224 -11.59 17.29 -12.34
C ASP A 224 -13.10 17.43 -12.21
N SER A 225 -13.75 18.21 -13.10
CA SER A 225 -15.21 18.32 -13.17
C SER A 225 -15.89 17.02 -13.61
N ALA A 226 -17.18 16.92 -13.40
CA ALA A 226 -17.97 15.74 -13.77
C ALA A 226 -17.91 15.40 -15.29
N ASN A 227 -17.70 16.41 -16.13
CA ASN A 227 -17.66 16.25 -17.58
C ASN A 227 -16.22 16.05 -18.13
N ALA A 228 -15.22 16.16 -17.27
CA ALA A 228 -13.83 15.96 -17.65
C ALA A 228 -13.53 14.49 -17.97
N SER A 229 -12.63 14.26 -18.91
CA SER A 229 -12.13 12.92 -19.17
C SER A 229 -11.30 12.37 -17.98
N ASP A 230 -11.14 11.04 -17.93
CA ASP A 230 -10.35 10.40 -16.88
C ASP A 230 -8.89 10.88 -16.90
N GLY A 231 -8.30 11.05 -18.08
CA GLY A 231 -6.96 11.59 -18.24
C GLY A 231 -6.82 13.04 -17.77
N GLN A 232 -7.84 13.89 -17.98
CA GLN A 232 -7.84 15.27 -17.49
C GLN A 232 -7.90 15.33 -15.95
N ALA A 233 -8.72 14.48 -15.33
CA ALA A 233 -8.76 14.38 -13.87
C ALA A 233 -7.45 13.86 -13.28
N MET A 234 -6.83 12.89 -13.91
CA MET A 234 -5.49 12.40 -13.54
C MET A 234 -4.45 13.52 -13.62
N THR A 235 -4.47 14.30 -14.71
CA THR A 235 -3.59 15.46 -14.89
C THR A 235 -3.84 16.52 -13.83
N LYS A 236 -5.10 16.82 -13.52
CA LYS A 236 -5.47 17.79 -12.46
C LYS A 236 -4.90 17.38 -11.11
N TRP A 237 -5.05 16.10 -10.75
CA TRP A 237 -4.46 15.58 -9.51
C TRP A 237 -2.93 15.69 -9.54
N LEU A 238 -2.28 15.27 -10.62
CA LEU A 238 -0.82 15.26 -10.77
C LEU A 238 -0.24 16.68 -10.67
N PHE A 239 -0.90 17.67 -11.28
CA PHE A 239 -0.49 19.08 -11.32
C PHE A 239 -0.91 19.88 -10.07
N THR A 240 -1.59 19.29 -9.13
CA THR A 240 -1.85 19.90 -7.82
C THR A 240 -0.67 19.61 -6.87
N PRO A 241 0.08 20.64 -6.42
CA PRO A 241 1.25 20.43 -5.55
C PRO A 241 0.88 19.75 -4.24
N ARG A 242 1.81 18.97 -3.69
CA ARG A 242 1.72 18.45 -2.33
C ARG A 242 2.14 19.52 -1.32
N PRO A 243 1.51 19.57 -0.12
CA PRO A 243 1.87 20.53 0.92
C PRO A 243 3.32 20.38 1.43
N ASP A 244 3.87 19.15 1.38
CA ASP A 244 5.24 18.84 1.82
C ASP A 244 6.31 19.10 0.74
N GLY A 245 5.92 19.58 -0.45
CA GLY A 245 6.81 19.85 -1.58
C GLY A 245 7.39 18.61 -2.27
N LEU A 246 7.03 17.41 -1.79
CA LEU A 246 7.48 16.15 -2.41
C LEU A 246 6.69 15.85 -3.69
N PRO A 247 7.21 15.04 -4.62
CA PRO A 247 6.51 14.72 -5.85
C PRO A 247 5.29 13.84 -5.64
N LYS A 248 4.29 14.02 -6.47
CA LYS A 248 3.30 12.99 -6.76
C LYS A 248 3.84 11.99 -7.76
N VAL A 249 3.42 10.74 -7.65
CA VAL A 249 3.89 9.65 -8.48
C VAL A 249 2.72 8.96 -9.16
N LEU A 250 2.80 8.87 -10.47
CA LEU A 250 1.85 8.15 -11.29
C LEU A 250 2.56 6.98 -11.97
N HIS A 251 2.04 5.76 -11.79
CA HIS A 251 2.49 4.60 -12.55
C HIS A 251 1.42 4.23 -13.57
N CYS A 252 1.78 4.13 -14.84
CA CYS A 252 0.92 3.76 -15.94
C CYS A 252 1.40 2.44 -16.55
N TYR A 253 0.49 1.47 -16.59
CA TYR A 253 0.70 0.14 -17.16
C TYR A 253 -0.36 -0.14 -18.24
N ASP A 254 -0.02 -0.97 -19.23
CA ASP A 254 -0.95 -1.49 -20.24
C ASP A 254 -1.65 -0.42 -21.11
N PHE A 255 -0.95 0.66 -21.45
CA PHE A 255 -1.46 1.72 -22.31
C PHE A 255 -0.97 1.60 -23.76
N SER A 256 -1.65 2.30 -24.67
CA SER A 256 -1.32 2.31 -26.09
C SER A 256 -0.14 3.23 -26.41
N VAL A 257 0.80 2.76 -27.23
CA VAL A 257 1.97 3.55 -27.70
C VAL A 257 1.55 4.83 -28.45
N ALA A 258 0.48 4.78 -29.23
CA ALA A 258 -0.01 5.95 -29.97
C ALA A 258 -0.51 7.07 -29.02
N GLN A 259 -1.21 6.71 -27.96
CA GLN A 259 -1.65 7.66 -26.92
C GLN A 259 -0.45 8.24 -26.17
N TRP A 260 0.57 7.41 -25.89
CA TRP A 260 1.77 7.83 -25.17
C TRP A 260 2.48 8.99 -25.86
N SER A 261 2.74 8.90 -27.18
CA SER A 261 3.42 9.96 -27.96
C SER A 261 2.66 11.29 -27.87
N SER A 262 1.34 11.25 -28.02
CA SER A 262 0.49 12.45 -27.87
C SER A 262 0.56 13.01 -26.46
N THR A 263 0.51 12.16 -25.44
CA THR A 263 0.59 12.56 -24.02
C THR A 263 1.92 13.25 -23.71
N ILE A 264 3.04 12.72 -24.19
CA ILE A 264 4.37 13.31 -23.97
C ILE A 264 4.47 14.70 -24.61
N GLU A 265 3.96 14.90 -25.81
CA GLU A 265 3.99 16.23 -26.46
C GLU A 265 3.08 17.23 -25.73
N GLN A 266 1.93 16.81 -25.22
CA GLN A 266 1.06 17.64 -24.40
C GLN A 266 1.74 18.02 -23.08
N LEU A 267 2.43 17.08 -22.42
CA LEU A 267 3.19 17.31 -21.20
C LEU A 267 4.37 18.28 -21.41
N LYS A 268 5.11 18.14 -22.53
CA LYS A 268 6.17 19.09 -22.93
C LYS A 268 5.61 20.50 -23.13
N THR A 269 4.48 20.61 -23.84
CA THR A 269 3.82 21.90 -24.07
C THR A 269 3.33 22.54 -22.79
N ALA A 270 2.66 21.77 -21.93
CA ALA A 270 2.20 22.24 -20.63
C ALA A 270 3.34 22.66 -19.71
N PHE A 271 4.48 21.95 -19.75
CA PHE A 271 5.70 22.31 -19.03
C PHE A 271 6.28 23.63 -19.51
N SER A 272 6.41 23.82 -20.82
CA SER A 272 6.98 25.04 -21.41
C SER A 272 6.12 26.28 -21.11
N ASN A 273 4.79 26.13 -21.01
CA ASN A 273 3.85 27.20 -20.73
C ASN A 273 3.58 27.39 -19.23
N ALA A 274 4.19 26.58 -18.36
CA ALA A 274 3.95 26.65 -16.94
C ALA A 274 4.55 27.91 -16.32
N SER A 275 3.77 28.58 -15.45
CA SER A 275 4.18 29.74 -14.66
C SER A 275 4.30 29.44 -13.15
N SER A 276 3.92 28.24 -12.73
CA SER A 276 3.98 27.81 -11.34
C SER A 276 4.70 26.46 -11.23
N PRO A 277 5.53 26.28 -10.20
CA PRO A 277 6.25 25.02 -10.01
C PRO A 277 5.34 23.89 -9.54
N VAL A 278 5.57 22.69 -10.09
CA VAL A 278 4.90 21.45 -9.68
C VAL A 278 5.85 20.28 -9.82
N THR A 279 6.02 19.52 -8.77
CA THR A 279 6.92 18.37 -8.77
C THR A 279 6.14 17.06 -8.90
N PHE A 280 6.49 16.24 -9.90
CA PHE A 280 5.89 14.92 -10.11
C PHE A 280 6.82 13.96 -10.82
N CYS A 281 6.50 12.66 -10.71
CA CYS A 281 7.10 11.58 -11.48
C CYS A 281 6.00 10.76 -12.15
N ILE A 282 6.18 10.45 -13.44
CA ILE A 282 5.33 9.49 -14.15
C ILE A 282 6.21 8.32 -14.59
N HIS A 283 5.84 7.13 -14.19
CA HIS A 283 6.46 5.89 -14.60
C HIS A 283 5.59 5.22 -15.66
N PHE A 284 6.14 5.00 -16.81
CA PHE A 284 5.51 4.30 -17.92
C PHE A 284 6.18 2.94 -18.09
N LEU A 285 5.44 1.87 -17.90
CA LEU A 285 5.90 0.52 -18.20
C LEU A 285 5.27 0.06 -19.52
N MET A 286 6.11 -0.22 -20.50
CA MET A 286 5.72 -0.71 -21.82
C MET A 286 6.46 -1.99 -22.15
N SER A 287 5.75 -2.96 -22.72
CA SER A 287 6.36 -4.22 -23.16
C SER A 287 5.81 -4.60 -24.55
N PRO A 288 6.66 -4.64 -25.60
CA PRO A 288 8.03 -4.18 -25.67
C PRO A 288 8.13 -2.63 -25.68
N PRO A 289 9.25 -2.04 -25.25
CA PRO A 289 9.47 -0.61 -25.38
C PRO A 289 9.57 -0.23 -26.86
N PRO A 290 8.98 0.89 -27.30
CA PRO A 290 9.10 1.32 -28.68
C PRO A 290 10.48 1.93 -28.96
N ASP A 291 11.09 1.57 -30.08
CA ASP A 291 12.45 1.97 -30.49
C ASP A 291 12.60 3.48 -30.79
N PHE A 292 11.47 4.21 -30.91
CA PHE A 292 11.46 5.62 -31.37
C PHE A 292 11.38 6.64 -30.22
N ILE A 293 11.47 6.21 -28.98
CA ILE A 293 11.40 7.10 -27.83
C ILE A 293 12.79 7.60 -27.48
N GLU A 294 13.03 8.89 -27.72
CA GLU A 294 14.30 9.52 -27.34
C GLU A 294 14.20 10.18 -25.95
N PRO A 295 15.11 9.88 -25.03
CA PRO A 295 15.26 10.63 -23.79
C PRO A 295 15.48 12.12 -24.05
N PHE A 296 14.96 12.98 -23.19
CA PHE A 296 15.14 14.42 -23.30
C PHE A 296 15.29 15.09 -21.93
N ASP A 297 15.88 16.30 -21.96
CA ASP A 297 15.99 17.22 -20.83
C ASP A 297 15.54 18.61 -21.30
N ARG A 298 14.56 19.21 -20.60
CA ARG A 298 14.05 20.54 -20.88
C ARG A 298 14.03 21.37 -19.60
N ILE A 299 14.37 22.65 -19.72
CA ILE A 299 14.40 23.61 -18.64
C ILE A 299 13.30 24.65 -18.85
N ASN A 300 12.60 25.01 -17.77
CA ASN A 300 11.71 26.15 -17.70
C ASN A 300 12.28 27.14 -16.66
N GLU A 301 12.90 28.19 -17.15
CA GLU A 301 13.52 29.22 -16.31
C GLU A 301 12.49 29.99 -15.47
N VAL A 302 11.24 30.11 -15.95
CA VAL A 302 10.17 30.84 -15.24
C VAL A 302 9.80 30.13 -13.94
N THR A 303 9.73 28.80 -13.97
CA THR A 303 9.40 27.98 -12.78
C THR A 303 10.63 27.50 -12.02
N GLY A 304 11.84 27.61 -12.60
CA GLY A 304 13.08 27.08 -12.03
C GLY A 304 13.10 25.54 -12.03
N GLU A 305 12.43 24.91 -12.97
CA GLU A 305 12.28 23.45 -13.06
C GLU A 305 12.85 22.86 -14.34
N LYS A 306 13.08 21.56 -14.31
CA LYS A 306 13.42 20.74 -15.47
C LYS A 306 12.43 19.59 -15.64
N LEU A 307 12.22 19.20 -16.90
CA LEU A 307 11.44 18.03 -17.31
C LEU A 307 12.36 17.04 -17.99
N LEU A 308 12.53 15.88 -17.38
CA LEU A 308 13.43 14.82 -17.85
C LEU A 308 12.61 13.61 -18.28
N LEU A 309 12.93 13.03 -19.45
CA LEU A 309 12.51 11.69 -19.80
C LEU A 309 13.74 10.77 -19.74
N LEU A 310 13.72 9.82 -18.83
CA LEU A 310 14.77 8.83 -18.63
C LEU A 310 14.26 7.47 -19.09
N GLN A 311 15.08 6.76 -19.84
CA GLN A 311 14.84 5.38 -20.24
C GLN A 311 15.61 4.41 -19.33
N SER A 312 14.98 3.32 -18.96
CA SER A 312 15.58 2.12 -18.40
C SER A 312 15.22 0.93 -19.30
N GLU A 313 15.66 -0.27 -19.01
CA GLU A 313 15.52 -1.46 -19.90
C GLU A 313 14.13 -1.59 -20.56
N ASN A 314 13.05 -1.57 -19.76
CA ASN A 314 11.68 -1.72 -20.23
C ASN A 314 10.73 -0.62 -19.71
N ASP A 315 11.26 0.43 -19.09
CA ASP A 315 10.47 1.48 -18.47
C ASP A 315 10.96 2.89 -18.84
N PHE A 316 10.04 3.84 -18.77
CA PHE A 316 10.32 5.26 -18.95
C PHE A 316 9.87 6.03 -17.72
N TRP A 317 10.71 6.99 -17.32
CA TRP A 317 10.42 7.89 -16.21
C TRP A 317 10.38 9.32 -16.71
N LEU A 318 9.21 9.94 -16.68
CA LEU A 318 9.07 11.38 -16.89
C LEU A 318 9.07 12.07 -15.53
N ILE A 319 10.06 12.93 -15.30
CA ILE A 319 10.28 13.57 -14.01
C ILE A 319 10.26 15.09 -14.21
N ARG A 320 9.38 15.77 -13.51
CA ARG A 320 9.37 17.23 -13.37
C ARG A 320 9.83 17.59 -11.96
N CYS A 321 10.94 18.33 -11.86
CA CYS A 321 11.54 18.67 -10.56
C CYS A 321 12.33 19.99 -10.63
N PRO A 322 12.67 20.62 -9.49
CA PRO A 322 13.58 21.76 -9.45
C PRO A 322 14.92 21.47 -10.17
N ILE A 323 15.49 22.48 -10.84
CA ILE A 323 16.76 22.35 -11.57
C ILE A 323 17.88 21.84 -10.65
N ALA A 324 17.89 22.29 -9.39
CA ALA A 324 18.91 21.91 -8.38
C ALA A 324 18.83 20.43 -7.97
N TRP A 325 17.77 19.72 -8.30
CA TRP A 325 17.60 18.32 -7.88
C TRP A 325 18.21 17.36 -8.91
N ASP A 326 18.86 16.30 -8.40
CA ASP A 326 19.28 15.20 -9.24
C ASP A 326 18.08 14.28 -9.56
N GLY A 327 17.47 14.48 -10.72
CA GLY A 327 16.30 13.72 -11.14
C GLY A 327 16.53 12.20 -11.20
N ARG A 328 17.79 11.75 -11.36
CA ARG A 328 18.12 10.31 -11.37
C ARG A 328 18.00 9.67 -9.99
N LYS A 329 18.26 10.43 -8.93
CA LYS A 329 18.08 9.96 -7.55
C LYS A 329 16.63 9.77 -7.17
N TRP A 330 15.69 10.46 -7.84
CA TRP A 330 14.26 10.32 -7.57
C TRP A 330 13.69 8.96 -7.91
N LYS A 331 14.30 8.25 -8.85
CA LYS A 331 13.95 6.86 -9.15
C LYS A 331 14.14 5.95 -7.91
N SER A 332 15.22 6.17 -7.15
CA SER A 332 15.52 5.40 -5.93
C SER A 332 14.78 5.90 -4.69
N VAL A 333 14.58 7.21 -4.56
CA VAL A 333 13.85 7.82 -3.42
C VAL A 333 12.40 7.34 -3.38
N ASN A 334 11.78 7.12 -4.53
CA ASN A 334 10.41 6.61 -4.59
C ASN A 334 10.28 5.21 -3.96
N VAL A 335 11.27 4.34 -4.17
CA VAL A 335 11.32 3.01 -3.54
C VAL A 335 11.59 3.13 -2.04
N GLU A 336 12.47 4.05 -1.61
CA GLU A 336 12.78 4.26 -0.19
C GLU A 336 11.64 4.94 0.59
N MET A 337 10.90 5.87 -0.01
CA MET A 337 9.74 6.50 0.63
C MET A 337 8.64 5.48 0.91
N ILE A 338 8.44 4.50 0.00
CA ILE A 338 7.50 3.40 0.19
C ILE A 338 7.96 2.48 1.33
N ALA A 339 9.26 2.25 1.45
CA ALA A 339 9.83 1.39 2.48
C ALA A 339 9.82 2.02 3.90
N ARG A 340 9.81 3.35 4.00
CA ARG A 340 9.81 4.06 5.30
C ARG A 340 8.43 4.17 5.94
N THR A 341 7.36 4.12 5.15
CA THR A 341 5.99 4.04 5.68
C THR A 341 5.64 2.58 5.86
N ASN A 342 5.03 2.24 6.99
CA ASN A 342 4.47 0.91 7.24
C ASN A 342 2.96 0.94 6.95
N PRO A 343 2.52 1.08 5.69
CA PRO A 343 1.11 1.17 5.39
C PRO A 343 0.40 -0.15 5.69
N ILE A 344 -0.91 -0.06 5.80
CA ILE A 344 -1.79 -1.21 5.73
C ILE A 344 -2.14 -1.39 4.26
N ASP A 345 -1.86 -2.56 3.70
CA ASP A 345 -2.31 -2.90 2.37
C ASP A 345 -3.73 -3.44 2.45
N ILE A 346 -4.69 -2.76 1.80
CA ILE A 346 -6.07 -3.20 1.67
C ILE A 346 -6.32 -3.54 0.21
N VAL A 347 -6.66 -4.79 -0.06
CA VAL A 347 -6.99 -5.29 -1.40
C VAL A 347 -8.45 -5.70 -1.41
N ILE A 348 -9.22 -5.15 -2.35
CA ILE A 348 -10.62 -5.48 -2.58
C ILE A 348 -10.72 -6.29 -3.86
N GLU A 349 -11.10 -7.55 -3.73
CA GLU A 349 -11.17 -8.53 -4.80
C GLU A 349 -12.63 -8.91 -5.14
N ASP A 350 -12.80 -9.54 -6.30
CA ASP A 350 -14.07 -10.13 -6.73
C ASP A 350 -14.24 -11.50 -6.05
N GLY A 351 -14.67 -11.51 -4.81
CA GLY A 351 -15.14 -12.71 -4.14
C GLY A 351 -16.67 -12.79 -4.22
N GLY A 352 -17.24 -13.95 -4.37
CA GLY A 352 -18.67 -14.13 -4.52
C GLY A 352 -19.51 -13.24 -3.58
N TYR A 353 -20.37 -12.42 -4.13
CA TYR A 353 -21.27 -11.54 -3.39
C TYR A 353 -22.69 -12.11 -3.39
N ASP A 354 -23.49 -11.73 -2.40
CA ASP A 354 -24.91 -12.08 -2.34
C ASP A 354 -25.73 -11.00 -3.05
N ASP A 355 -26.31 -11.31 -4.20
CA ASP A 355 -27.13 -10.38 -4.97
C ASP A 355 -28.25 -9.74 -4.11
N GLY A 356 -28.87 -10.50 -3.21
CA GLY A 356 -29.92 -10.00 -2.33
C GLY A 356 -29.45 -8.98 -1.29
N PHE A 357 -28.17 -8.93 -0.99
CA PHE A 357 -27.60 -8.03 0.02
C PHE A 357 -27.35 -6.62 -0.51
N LEU A 358 -26.88 -6.50 -1.75
CA LEU A 358 -26.63 -5.20 -2.40
C LEU A 358 -27.95 -4.50 -2.75
N ASP A 359 -29.01 -5.25 -3.02
CA ASP A 359 -30.34 -4.72 -3.29
C ASP A 359 -31.02 -4.15 -2.02
N ALA A 360 -30.72 -4.68 -0.83
CA ALA A 360 -31.21 -4.15 0.44
C ALA A 360 -30.61 -2.78 0.82
N ALA A 361 -29.52 -2.36 0.18
CA ALA A 361 -28.90 -1.05 0.36
C ALA A 361 -29.52 0.04 -0.51
N SER A 362 -30.39 -0.31 -1.48
CA SER A 362 -31.16 0.65 -2.24
C SER A 362 -32.33 1.18 -1.38
N PRO A 363 -32.54 2.50 -1.24
CA PRO A 363 -33.72 3.02 -0.56
C PRO A 363 -34.96 2.51 -1.30
N GLY A 364 -35.74 1.69 -0.62
CA GLY A 364 -37.02 1.20 -1.14
C GLY A 364 -37.91 2.37 -1.61
N PRO A 365 -38.77 2.15 -2.61
CA PRO A 365 -39.68 3.19 -3.05
C PRO A 365 -40.52 3.65 -1.84
N SER A 366 -40.45 4.93 -1.53
CA SER A 366 -41.27 5.55 -0.50
C SER A 366 -42.72 5.22 -0.75
N ASP A 367 -43.40 4.60 0.22
CA ASP A 367 -44.85 4.45 0.23
C ASP A 367 -45.50 5.82 0.04
N GLN A 368 -45.86 6.13 -1.21
CA GLN A 368 -46.79 7.23 -1.47
C GLN A 368 -48.15 6.77 -0.91
N GLN A 369 -48.50 7.39 0.20
CA GLN A 369 -49.79 7.32 0.84
C GLN A 369 -50.88 7.48 -0.20
N LYS A 370 -51.68 6.42 -0.36
CA LYS A 370 -53.02 6.53 -0.94
C LYS A 370 -53.87 7.32 0.04
N LYS A 371 -54.26 8.51 -0.36
CA LYS A 371 -55.49 9.18 0.14
C LYS A 371 -56.68 8.64 -0.55
#